data_dd8403a22d0b1ac046d1c8a73e92375b
#
_entry.id   dd8403a22d0b1ac046d1c8a73e92375b
#
_cell.length_a   1.000
_cell.length_b   1.000
_cell.length_c   1.000
_cell.angle_alpha   90.00
_cell.angle_beta   90.00
_cell.angle_gamma   90.00
#
_symmetry.space_group_name_H-M   'P 1'
#
loop_
_entity.id
_entity.type
_entity.pdbx_description
1 polymer ?
#
loop_
_entity_poly.entity_id
_entity_poly.type
_entity_poly.pdbx_seq_one_letter_code
_entity_poly.pdbx_strand_id
1 'polypeptide(L)'
;GSSASSTAASTAASTGSNSTAASTASDSAAPAATKQYVIGIAEAQANDEVTTRRAYLEDFIAPTYNVKFIFSETLKDDAATKTFIENCIDSGADAIIDMKSASGQMAQLCMDNGLVYTINGNYTQHPELLTTDYTNFAGCIGANNAQIGSLFGDWLEENASEDGSEGFLISTSLAAQGNTQHVEIT
;
A
#
# COMPACT_ATOMS: atom_id res chain seq x y z
N GLY A 1 50.63 53.65 3.09
CA GLY A 1 50.62 53.54 4.52
C GLY A 1 50.06 52.13 4.86
N SER A 2 50.80 51.19 5.16
CA SER A 2 51.53 50.71 6.36
C SER A 2 50.65 50.54 7.58
N SER A 3 50.67 49.34 8.03
CA SER A 3 50.67 48.77 9.40
C SER A 3 49.62 47.71 9.55
N ALA A 4 49.96 46.44 9.57
CA ALA A 4 50.71 45.65 10.55
C ALA A 4 49.90 45.25 11.80
N SER A 5 49.78 43.92 11.94
CA SER A 5 49.92 43.11 13.17
C SER A 5 48.72 43.02 14.11
N SER A 6 48.16 41.88 14.38
CA SER A 6 48.71 40.99 15.41
C SER A 6 47.90 39.67 15.54
N THR A 7 48.66 38.69 15.70
CA THR A 7 48.45 37.32 16.10
C THR A 7 47.69 37.17 17.42
N ALA A 8 46.73 36.22 17.48
CA ALA A 8 46.50 35.48 18.72
C ALA A 8 45.98 34.09 18.38
N ALA A 9 46.82 33.12 18.59
CA ALA A 9 46.50 31.73 18.62
C ALA A 9 45.71 31.39 19.89
N SER A 10 44.59 30.71 19.75
CA SER A 10 43.96 30.05 20.90
C SER A 10 43.74 28.59 20.52
N THR A 11 44.58 27.76 21.06
CA THR A 11 44.52 26.32 21.09
C THR A 11 43.41 25.93 22.08
N ALA A 12 42.31 25.41 21.59
CA ALA A 12 41.35 24.68 22.42
C ALA A 12 41.31 23.24 21.93
N ALA A 13 41.88 22.38 22.74
CA ALA A 13 41.80 20.94 22.59
C ALA A 13 40.36 20.50 22.88
N SER A 14 39.67 20.01 21.87
CA SER A 14 38.39 19.33 22.03
C SER A 14 38.64 17.84 22.07
N THR A 15 38.52 17.27 23.26
CA THR A 15 38.51 15.83 23.50
C THR A 15 37.24 15.25 22.86
N GLY A 16 37.43 14.53 21.76
CA GLY A 16 36.37 13.77 21.11
C GLY A 16 35.93 12.60 22.00
N SER A 17 34.75 12.69 22.57
CA SER A 17 34.06 11.53 23.11
C SER A 17 33.41 10.77 21.95
N ASN A 18 34.07 9.69 21.60
CA ASN A 18 33.53 8.71 20.63
C ASN A 18 32.43 7.91 21.34
N SER A 19 31.19 8.41 21.28
CA SER A 19 30.03 7.63 21.72
C SER A 19 29.64 6.67 20.60
N THR A 20 30.16 5.48 20.68
CA THR A 20 29.69 4.34 19.87
C THR A 20 28.31 3.95 20.42
N ALA A 21 27.26 4.52 19.85
CA ALA A 21 25.93 4.02 20.05
C ALA A 21 25.85 2.66 19.37
N ALA A 22 26.03 1.61 20.14
CA ALA A 22 25.68 0.25 19.73
C ALA A 22 24.15 0.24 19.55
N SER A 23 23.73 0.28 18.29
CA SER A 23 22.36 -0.03 17.92
C SER A 23 22.16 -1.52 18.21
N THR A 24 21.67 -1.83 19.39
CA THR A 24 21.07 -3.13 19.67
C THR A 24 19.79 -3.19 18.84
N ALA A 25 19.87 -3.79 17.66
CA ALA A 25 18.70 -4.29 16.96
C ALA A 25 18.05 -5.27 17.95
N SER A 26 16.98 -4.82 18.57
CA SER A 26 16.11 -5.68 19.38
C SER A 26 15.43 -6.59 18.37
N ASP A 27 15.95 -7.80 18.26
CA ASP A 27 15.32 -8.90 17.55
C ASP A 27 14.08 -9.28 18.39
N SER A 28 13.02 -8.49 18.24
CA SER A 28 11.73 -8.79 18.82
C SER A 28 11.12 -9.89 17.98
N ALA A 29 11.51 -11.12 18.25
CA ALA A 29 10.78 -12.26 17.75
C ALA A 29 9.32 -12.10 18.18
N ALA A 30 8.43 -11.91 17.20
CA ALA A 30 7.00 -11.90 17.44
C ALA A 30 6.63 -13.18 18.19
N PRO A 31 5.81 -13.10 19.27
CA PRO A 31 5.40 -14.30 19.98
C PRO A 31 4.75 -15.25 18.97
N ALA A 32 5.17 -16.51 19.00
CA ALA A 32 4.63 -17.54 18.13
C ALA A 32 3.11 -17.58 18.30
N ALA A 33 2.39 -17.18 17.25
CA ALA A 33 0.93 -17.17 17.28
C ALA A 33 0.46 -18.62 17.43
N THR A 34 -0.32 -18.89 18.46
CA THR A 34 -0.89 -20.23 18.72
C THR A 34 -2.02 -20.57 17.74
N LYS A 35 -2.65 -19.53 17.13
CA LYS A 35 -3.71 -19.67 16.14
C LYS A 35 -3.14 -19.43 14.73
N GLN A 36 -3.46 -20.32 13.79
CA GLN A 36 -3.26 -20.04 12.37
C GLN A 36 -4.44 -19.22 11.85
N TYR A 37 -4.14 -18.09 11.27
CA TYR A 37 -5.15 -17.25 10.61
C TYR A 37 -5.27 -17.64 9.13
N VAL A 38 -6.50 -17.57 8.61
CA VAL A 38 -6.79 -17.86 7.21
C VAL A 38 -7.27 -16.59 6.53
N ILE A 39 -6.60 -16.18 5.47
CA ILE A 39 -6.89 -14.93 4.74
C ILE A 39 -7.20 -15.24 3.29
N GLY A 40 -8.39 -14.85 2.83
CA GLY A 40 -8.78 -14.89 1.42
C GLY A 40 -8.28 -13.65 0.67
N ILE A 41 -7.75 -13.84 -0.53
CA ILE A 41 -7.32 -12.75 -1.41
C ILE A 41 -8.09 -12.83 -2.72
N ALA A 42 -8.96 -11.85 -2.96
CA ALA A 42 -9.78 -11.73 -4.16
C ALA A 42 -9.01 -10.98 -5.24
N GLU A 43 -8.51 -11.65 -6.25
CA GLU A 43 -7.62 -11.10 -7.29
C GLU A 43 -8.37 -10.53 -8.49
N ALA A 44 -8.00 -9.30 -8.89
CA ALA A 44 -8.58 -8.63 -10.05
C ALA A 44 -7.93 -9.02 -11.38
N GLN A 45 -6.71 -9.56 -11.36
CA GLN A 45 -5.92 -9.83 -12.55
C GLN A 45 -4.93 -10.97 -12.33
N ALA A 46 -4.37 -11.48 -13.41
CA ALA A 46 -3.27 -12.43 -13.41
C ALA A 46 -2.11 -11.85 -14.23
N ASN A 47 -1.02 -11.54 -13.57
CA ASN A 47 0.19 -11.00 -14.18
C ASN A 47 1.41 -11.34 -13.30
N ASP A 48 2.60 -10.91 -13.72
CA ASP A 48 3.84 -11.19 -12.98
C ASP A 48 3.86 -10.54 -11.59
N GLU A 49 3.21 -9.39 -11.42
CA GLU A 49 3.06 -8.74 -10.11
C GLU A 49 2.28 -9.63 -9.13
N VAL A 50 1.12 -10.15 -9.57
CA VAL A 50 0.31 -11.06 -8.76
C VAL A 50 1.08 -12.32 -8.41
N THR A 51 1.78 -12.91 -9.38
CA THR A 51 2.61 -14.10 -9.17
C THR A 51 3.71 -13.84 -8.14
N THR A 52 4.43 -12.73 -8.28
CA THR A 52 5.49 -12.35 -7.35
C THR A 52 4.94 -12.07 -5.94
N ARG A 53 3.79 -11.38 -5.85
CA ARG A 53 3.13 -11.11 -4.57
C ARG A 53 2.71 -12.39 -3.86
N ARG A 54 2.08 -13.33 -4.59
CA ARG A 54 1.68 -14.64 -4.04
C ARG A 54 2.88 -15.40 -3.48
N ALA A 55 3.96 -15.50 -4.26
CA ALA A 55 5.19 -16.16 -3.81
C ALA A 55 5.73 -15.51 -2.53
N TYR A 56 5.77 -14.17 -2.47
CA TYR A 56 6.22 -13.46 -1.27
C TYR A 56 5.32 -13.74 -0.05
N LEU A 57 4.01 -13.76 -0.24
CA LEU A 57 3.06 -14.03 0.83
C LEU A 57 3.20 -15.47 1.35
N GLU A 58 3.37 -16.45 0.46
CA GLU A 58 3.52 -17.87 0.83
C GLU A 58 4.89 -18.19 1.43
N ASP A 59 5.96 -17.64 0.87
CA ASP A 59 7.33 -17.99 1.27
C ASP A 59 7.79 -17.24 2.53
N PHE A 60 7.34 -16.01 2.74
CA PHE A 60 7.83 -15.15 3.82
C PHE A 60 6.76 -14.78 4.85
N ILE A 61 5.57 -14.37 4.42
CA ILE A 61 4.54 -13.89 5.35
C ILE A 61 3.85 -15.06 6.05
N ALA A 62 3.45 -16.08 5.29
CA ALA A 62 2.74 -17.22 5.84
C ALA A 62 3.49 -17.91 7.00
N PRO A 63 4.78 -18.28 6.85
CA PRO A 63 5.51 -18.92 7.94
C PRO A 63 5.84 -17.96 9.10
N THR A 64 6.07 -16.66 8.78
CA THR A 64 6.46 -15.68 9.82
C THR A 64 5.31 -15.38 10.78
N TYR A 65 4.09 -15.28 10.25
CA TYR A 65 2.91 -14.87 11.02
C TYR A 65 1.91 -15.98 11.27
N ASN A 66 2.23 -17.22 10.91
CA ASN A 66 1.33 -18.37 11.00
C ASN A 66 -0.01 -18.11 10.28
N VAL A 67 0.08 -17.67 9.04
CA VAL A 67 -1.07 -17.35 8.18
C VAL A 67 -1.16 -18.37 7.05
N LYS A 68 -2.38 -18.75 6.69
CA LYS A 68 -2.70 -19.48 5.46
C LYS A 68 -3.42 -18.56 4.52
N PHE A 69 -2.99 -18.50 3.26
CA PHE A 69 -3.66 -17.74 2.22
C PHE A 69 -4.55 -18.64 1.35
N ILE A 70 -5.67 -18.09 0.92
CA ILE A 70 -6.57 -18.64 -0.10
C ILE A 70 -6.64 -17.62 -1.22
N PHE A 71 -6.05 -17.91 -2.37
CA PHE A 71 -6.07 -17.02 -3.52
C PHE A 71 -7.21 -17.39 -4.46
N SER A 72 -7.92 -16.40 -4.99
CA SER A 72 -8.84 -16.63 -6.09
C SER A 72 -8.09 -16.81 -7.42
N GLU A 73 -8.76 -17.37 -8.42
CA GLU A 73 -8.44 -17.06 -9.81
C GLU A 73 -8.78 -15.60 -10.12
N THR A 74 -8.49 -15.14 -11.35
CA THR A 74 -8.90 -13.80 -11.78
C THR A 74 -10.42 -13.67 -11.77
N LEU A 75 -10.93 -12.80 -10.92
CA LEU A 75 -12.35 -12.56 -10.76
C LEU A 75 -12.87 -11.61 -11.86
N LYS A 76 -14.00 -11.94 -12.45
CA LYS A 76 -14.58 -11.18 -13.57
C LYS A 76 -15.37 -9.97 -13.09
N ASP A 77 -16.19 -10.17 -12.06
CA ASP A 77 -17.23 -9.27 -11.59
C ASP A 77 -17.52 -9.47 -10.09
N ASP A 78 -18.42 -8.68 -9.57
CA ASP A 78 -18.83 -8.73 -8.17
C ASP A 78 -19.50 -10.04 -7.78
N ALA A 79 -20.20 -10.69 -8.70
CA ALA A 79 -20.83 -11.97 -8.43
C ALA A 79 -19.77 -13.07 -8.21
N ALA A 80 -18.71 -13.06 -9.02
CA ALA A 80 -17.57 -13.95 -8.84
C ALA A 80 -16.82 -13.67 -7.54
N THR A 81 -16.65 -12.38 -7.18
CA THR A 81 -16.03 -11.97 -5.91
C THR A 81 -16.86 -12.46 -4.74
N LYS A 82 -18.17 -12.27 -4.79
CA LYS A 82 -19.08 -12.75 -3.76
C LYS A 82 -18.96 -14.26 -3.56
N THR A 83 -19.01 -15.03 -4.63
CA THR A 83 -18.85 -16.49 -4.57
C THR A 83 -17.51 -16.91 -3.99
N PHE A 84 -16.42 -16.20 -4.33
CA PHE A 84 -15.12 -16.46 -3.74
C PHE A 84 -15.11 -16.21 -2.24
N ILE A 85 -15.70 -15.08 -1.78
CA ILE A 85 -15.81 -14.76 -0.35
C ILE A 85 -16.63 -15.82 0.38
N GLU A 86 -17.76 -16.26 -0.18
CA GLU A 86 -18.59 -17.35 0.37
C GLU A 86 -17.78 -18.65 0.54
N ASN A 87 -16.97 -19.01 -0.45
CA ASN A 87 -16.06 -20.17 -0.36
C ASN A 87 -14.98 -19.99 0.73
N CYS A 88 -14.49 -18.76 0.91
CA CYS A 88 -13.55 -18.46 2.00
C CYS A 88 -14.22 -18.61 3.37
N ILE A 89 -15.47 -18.14 3.52
CA ILE A 89 -16.27 -18.29 4.74
C ILE A 89 -16.43 -19.79 5.06
N ASP A 90 -16.82 -20.58 4.10
CA ASP A 90 -16.98 -22.04 4.27
C ASP A 90 -15.65 -22.74 4.61
N SER A 91 -14.54 -22.16 4.19
CA SER A 91 -13.18 -22.65 4.49
C SER A 91 -12.65 -22.15 5.84
N GLY A 92 -13.44 -21.38 6.59
CA GLY A 92 -13.06 -20.84 7.89
C GLY A 92 -12.07 -19.69 7.83
N ALA A 93 -12.17 -18.83 6.82
CA ALA A 93 -11.36 -17.62 6.74
C ALA A 93 -11.65 -16.65 7.91
N ASP A 94 -10.61 -15.95 8.34
CA ASP A 94 -10.69 -14.90 9.35
C ASP A 94 -10.76 -13.50 8.72
N ALA A 95 -10.24 -13.35 7.50
CA ALA A 95 -10.18 -12.07 6.81
C ALA A 95 -10.23 -12.21 5.29
N ILE A 96 -10.64 -11.13 4.63
CA ILE A 96 -10.61 -10.98 3.17
C ILE A 96 -9.83 -9.72 2.81
N ILE A 97 -8.92 -9.85 1.84
CA ILE A 97 -8.30 -8.75 1.12
C ILE A 97 -8.94 -8.70 -0.27
N ASP A 98 -9.78 -7.70 -0.50
CA ASP A 98 -10.48 -7.56 -1.79
C ASP A 98 -9.70 -6.59 -2.70
N MET A 99 -9.17 -7.16 -3.77
CA MET A 99 -8.43 -6.41 -4.79
C MET A 99 -9.27 -6.23 -6.07
N LYS A 100 -10.54 -6.66 -6.04
CA LYS A 100 -11.40 -6.69 -7.23
C LYS A 100 -12.61 -5.76 -7.13
N SER A 101 -13.47 -5.97 -6.15
CA SER A 101 -14.78 -5.33 -6.11
C SER A 101 -14.82 -4.14 -5.15
N ALA A 102 -14.14 -4.24 -4.00
CA ALA A 102 -14.00 -3.17 -3.03
C ALA A 102 -15.34 -2.44 -2.77
N SER A 103 -16.37 -3.15 -2.31
CA SER A 103 -17.71 -2.57 -2.17
C SER A 103 -18.31 -2.78 -0.78
N GLY A 104 -19.28 -1.92 -0.41
CA GLY A 104 -20.05 -2.06 0.81
C GLY A 104 -20.80 -3.41 0.89
N GLN A 105 -21.22 -3.96 -0.25
CA GLN A 105 -21.86 -5.27 -0.28
C GLN A 105 -20.91 -6.39 0.17
N MET A 106 -19.66 -6.37 -0.26
CA MET A 106 -18.64 -7.36 0.15
C MET A 106 -18.24 -7.16 1.61
N ALA A 107 -18.12 -5.90 2.05
CA ALA A 107 -17.87 -5.57 3.44
C ALA A 107 -18.99 -6.09 4.36
N GLN A 108 -20.25 -5.92 3.95
CA GLN A 108 -21.41 -6.42 4.69
C GLN A 108 -21.41 -7.95 4.77
N LEU A 109 -21.16 -8.62 3.65
CA LEU A 109 -21.08 -10.08 3.63
C LEU A 109 -20.01 -10.61 4.59
N CYS A 110 -18.84 -9.97 4.62
CA CYS A 110 -17.78 -10.31 5.56
C CYS A 110 -18.19 -10.03 7.01
N MET A 111 -18.83 -8.89 7.28
CA MET A 111 -19.29 -8.51 8.61
C MET A 111 -20.33 -9.49 9.17
N ASP A 112 -21.30 -9.88 8.36
CA ASP A 112 -22.36 -10.81 8.76
C ASP A 112 -21.81 -12.20 9.14
N ASN A 113 -20.60 -12.53 8.64
CA ASN A 113 -19.92 -13.78 8.92
C ASN A 113 -18.69 -13.64 9.83
N GLY A 114 -18.50 -12.47 10.45
CA GLY A 114 -17.43 -12.24 11.43
C GLY A 114 -16.02 -12.14 10.84
N LEU A 115 -15.88 -11.91 9.54
CA LEU A 115 -14.59 -11.74 8.86
C LEU A 115 -14.14 -10.28 8.88
N VAL A 116 -12.85 -10.06 9.05
CA VAL A 116 -12.23 -8.76 8.78
C VAL A 116 -12.18 -8.53 7.26
N TYR A 117 -12.50 -7.31 6.84
CA TYR A 117 -12.47 -6.92 5.45
C TYR A 117 -11.52 -5.76 5.20
N THR A 118 -10.70 -5.85 4.17
CA THR A 118 -9.82 -4.78 3.72
C THR A 118 -9.74 -4.76 2.20
N ILE A 119 -9.42 -3.59 1.64
CA ILE A 119 -9.30 -3.42 0.20
C ILE A 119 -7.89 -2.94 -0.17
N ASN A 120 -7.45 -3.32 -1.36
CA ASN A 120 -6.32 -2.68 -2.02
C ASN A 120 -6.85 -1.68 -3.03
N GLY A 121 -6.84 -0.41 -2.68
CA GLY A 121 -7.37 0.64 -3.53
C GLY A 121 -7.46 1.96 -2.79
N ASN A 122 -7.87 3.00 -3.50
CA ASN A 122 -8.02 4.32 -2.92
C ASN A 122 -9.39 4.45 -2.23
N TYR A 123 -9.39 4.83 -0.96
CA TYR A 123 -10.62 5.05 -0.18
C TYR A 123 -11.50 6.17 -0.75
N THR A 124 -10.94 7.10 -1.55
CA THR A 124 -11.71 8.16 -2.22
C THR A 124 -12.74 7.60 -3.19
N GLN A 125 -12.51 6.37 -3.68
CA GLN A 125 -13.44 5.67 -4.58
C GLN A 125 -14.52 4.88 -3.85
N HIS A 126 -14.32 4.63 -2.56
CA HIS A 126 -15.19 3.81 -1.71
C HIS A 126 -15.50 4.51 -0.38
N PRO A 127 -16.01 5.75 -0.41
CA PRO A 127 -16.27 6.51 0.81
C PRO A 127 -17.32 5.84 1.71
N GLU A 128 -18.19 4.99 1.15
CA GLU A 128 -19.16 4.21 1.89
C GLU A 128 -18.53 3.25 2.89
N LEU A 129 -17.31 2.78 2.65
CA LEU A 129 -16.59 1.86 3.55
C LEU A 129 -16.01 2.55 4.78
N LEU A 130 -15.91 3.89 4.75
CA LEU A 130 -15.39 4.68 5.87
C LEU A 130 -16.47 5.07 6.89
N THR A 131 -17.67 4.58 6.70
CA THR A 131 -18.77 4.83 7.65
C THR A 131 -18.63 3.92 8.88
N THR A 132 -19.33 4.29 9.96
CA THR A 132 -19.38 3.46 11.18
C THR A 132 -20.20 2.18 11.01
N ASP A 133 -20.83 1.98 9.84
CA ASP A 133 -21.69 0.85 9.57
C ASP A 133 -20.89 -0.44 9.36
N TYR A 134 -19.65 -0.33 8.89
CA TYR A 134 -18.76 -1.46 8.63
C TYR A 134 -17.68 -1.60 9.71
N THR A 135 -18.04 -2.14 10.86
CA THR A 135 -17.15 -2.26 12.03
C THR A 135 -16.00 -3.26 11.82
N ASN A 136 -16.10 -4.12 10.82
CA ASN A 136 -15.10 -5.10 10.40
C ASN A 136 -14.13 -4.58 9.34
N PHE A 137 -14.34 -3.35 8.83
CA PHE A 137 -13.45 -2.78 7.82
C PHE A 137 -12.14 -2.32 8.45
N ALA A 138 -11.04 -2.97 8.05
CA ALA A 138 -9.70 -2.71 8.60
C ALA A 138 -8.94 -1.60 7.86
N GLY A 139 -9.55 -0.97 6.88
CA GLY A 139 -8.96 0.10 6.11
C GLY A 139 -8.55 -0.32 4.69
N CYS A 140 -7.84 0.57 4.03
CA CYS A 140 -7.34 0.36 2.67
C CYS A 140 -5.86 0.76 2.55
N ILE A 141 -5.20 0.17 1.58
CA ILE A 141 -3.86 0.57 1.15
C ILE A 141 -3.96 0.94 -0.32
N GLY A 142 -3.55 2.14 -0.67
CA GLY A 142 -3.57 2.61 -2.05
C GLY A 142 -2.59 3.76 -2.27
N ALA A 143 -2.27 4.02 -3.54
CA ALA A 143 -1.48 5.17 -3.92
C ALA A 143 -2.28 6.47 -3.75
N ASN A 144 -1.62 7.52 -3.31
CA ASN A 144 -2.20 8.86 -3.37
C ASN A 144 -2.01 9.42 -4.79
N ASN A 145 -2.96 9.12 -5.67
CA ASN A 145 -2.87 9.45 -7.08
C ASN A 145 -2.84 10.97 -7.34
N ALA A 146 -3.58 11.75 -6.55
CA ALA A 146 -3.55 13.21 -6.64
C ALA A 146 -2.15 13.78 -6.32
N GLN A 147 -1.49 13.21 -5.30
CA GLN A 147 -0.11 13.61 -4.97
C GLN A 147 0.88 13.18 -6.05
N ILE A 148 0.70 12.01 -6.66
CA ILE A 148 1.52 11.55 -7.79
C ILE A 148 1.39 12.53 -8.95
N GLY A 149 0.16 12.95 -9.29
CA GLY A 149 -0.11 13.95 -10.34
C GLY A 149 0.55 15.29 -10.05
N SER A 150 0.40 15.80 -8.81
CA SER A 150 1.05 17.05 -8.40
C SER A 150 2.57 16.99 -8.51
N LEU A 151 3.20 15.94 -7.97
CA LEU A 151 4.65 15.77 -8.05
C LEU A 151 5.16 15.65 -9.49
N PHE A 152 4.38 15.02 -10.35
CA PHE A 152 4.70 14.95 -11.77
C PHE A 152 4.56 16.31 -12.44
N GLY A 153 3.52 17.06 -12.12
CA GLY A 153 3.34 18.44 -12.60
C GLY A 153 4.48 19.35 -12.18
N ASP A 154 4.87 19.31 -10.90
CA ASP A 154 6.00 20.08 -10.37
C ASP A 154 7.31 19.71 -11.11
N TRP A 155 7.53 18.41 -11.33
CA TRP A 155 8.70 17.94 -12.07
C TRP A 155 8.71 18.43 -13.52
N LEU A 156 7.55 18.45 -14.17
CA LEU A 156 7.42 18.99 -15.55
C LEU A 156 7.73 20.49 -15.58
N GLU A 157 7.22 21.26 -14.62
CA GLU A 157 7.48 22.70 -14.52
C GLU A 157 8.97 22.99 -14.35
N GLU A 158 9.67 22.17 -13.58
CA GLU A 158 11.12 22.33 -13.34
C GLU A 158 12.01 21.86 -14.50
N ASN A 159 11.55 20.90 -15.30
CA ASN A 159 12.39 20.21 -16.31
C ASN A 159 11.95 20.39 -17.75
N ALA A 160 10.79 20.98 -18.03
CA ALA A 160 10.35 21.25 -19.38
C ALA A 160 11.16 22.39 -20.01
N SER A 161 11.39 22.30 -21.33
CA SER A 161 12.08 23.36 -22.08
C SER A 161 11.21 24.61 -22.19
N GLU A 162 11.80 25.79 -21.98
CA GLU A 162 11.10 27.08 -22.07
C GLU A 162 10.57 27.39 -23.50
N ASP A 163 11.16 26.76 -24.50
CA ASP A 163 10.78 26.96 -25.92
C ASP A 163 9.58 26.10 -26.34
N GLY A 164 9.06 25.24 -25.44
CA GLY A 164 7.93 24.36 -25.74
C GLY A 164 8.25 23.26 -26.76
N SER A 165 9.53 22.94 -26.95
CA SER A 165 9.97 21.87 -27.87
C SER A 165 9.63 20.46 -27.40
N GLU A 166 9.26 20.29 -26.14
CA GLU A 166 8.89 19.03 -25.53
C GLU A 166 7.38 18.98 -25.29
N GLY A 167 6.80 17.84 -25.60
CA GLY A 167 5.39 17.57 -25.38
C GLY A 167 5.19 16.29 -24.58
N PHE A 168 4.23 16.30 -23.67
CA PHE A 168 3.84 15.13 -22.89
C PHE A 168 2.45 14.68 -23.31
N LEU A 169 2.33 13.40 -23.64
CA LEU A 169 1.04 12.79 -23.92
C LEU A 169 0.49 12.14 -22.64
N ILE A 170 -0.54 12.75 -22.06
CA ILE A 170 -1.29 12.14 -20.95
C ILE A 170 -2.49 11.42 -21.56
N SER A 171 -2.52 10.09 -21.39
CA SER A 171 -3.62 9.29 -21.93
C SER A 171 -4.76 9.18 -20.92
N THR A 172 -5.94 9.67 -21.29
CA THR A 172 -7.17 9.56 -20.51
C THR A 172 -8.07 8.41 -20.98
N SER A 173 -7.59 7.56 -21.89
CA SER A 173 -8.39 6.46 -22.45
C SER A 173 -8.94 5.49 -21.40
N LEU A 174 -8.20 5.24 -20.36
CA LEU A 174 -8.64 4.41 -19.23
C LEU A 174 -9.68 5.11 -18.36
N ALA A 175 -9.63 6.43 -18.25
CA ALA A 175 -10.66 7.21 -17.56
C ALA A 175 -12.01 7.07 -18.27
N ALA A 176 -12.02 7.11 -19.61
CA ALA A 176 -13.22 6.89 -20.42
C ALA A 176 -13.84 5.47 -20.22
N GLN A 177 -13.05 4.52 -19.73
CA GLN A 177 -13.48 3.17 -19.38
C GLN A 177 -13.89 3.03 -17.90
N GLY A 178 -14.01 4.15 -17.16
CA GLY A 178 -14.36 4.17 -15.75
C GLY A 178 -13.19 3.97 -14.78
N ASN A 179 -11.95 4.01 -15.25
CA ASN A 179 -10.79 3.96 -14.37
C ASN A 179 -10.50 5.34 -13.79
N THR A 180 -11.08 5.61 -12.62
CA THR A 180 -10.96 6.90 -11.94
C THR A 180 -9.56 7.19 -11.40
N GLN A 181 -8.73 6.19 -11.16
CA GLN A 181 -7.36 6.38 -10.69
C GLN A 181 -6.50 7.15 -11.69
N HIS A 182 -6.68 6.89 -12.98
CA HIS A 182 -5.97 7.60 -14.03
C HIS A 182 -6.44 9.06 -14.18
N VAL A 183 -7.68 9.36 -13.85
CA VAL A 183 -8.19 10.75 -13.81
C VAL A 183 -7.54 11.56 -12.70
N GLU A 184 -7.30 10.93 -11.55
CA GLU A 184 -6.67 11.60 -10.40
C GLU A 184 -5.20 11.97 -10.66
N ILE A 185 -4.51 11.24 -11.54
CA ILE A 185 -3.10 11.50 -11.88
C ILE A 185 -2.98 12.62 -12.93
N THR A 186 -3.95 12.77 -13.82
CA THR A 186 -3.93 13.77 -14.91
C THR A 186 -4.56 15.08 -14.50
#